data_f31ed76826439b670e2eb321a80a1cf5
#
_entry.id   f31ed76826439b670e2eb321a80a1cf5
#
_cell.length_a   1.000
_cell.length_b   1.000
_cell.length_c   1.000
_cell.angle_alpha   90.00
_cell.angle_beta   90.00
_cell.angle_gamma   90.00
#
_symmetry.space_group_name_H-M   'P 1'
#
loop_
_entity.id
_entity.type
_entity.pdbx_description
1 polymer ?
#
loop_
_entity_poly.entity_id
_entity_poly.type
_entity_poly.pdbx_seq_one_letter_code
_entity_poly.pdbx_strand_id
1 'polypeptide(L)'
;MWYYVKKNKERVGPISDPAIVDLFKKGTIKPSTKVWDTKKRSWQKFESTELFEKTVKNRRNRRLEDIKMRTRVFRAVSMSLIILLGYKMFLFWQAQIHPPYDVSTIFDIQDMQNLLAYNESTLMLQIASITQLGILLGLFIMLAAWISSAVKCTKSISSRLTISSNTAIVATLVPVANIILIPAILKRIYRTLEISVNGKRNIVSLIFLRTWMFIWFMTWISFTYNRWGISLSSDSEIIQSIYLFRIFNSALQILLLFATMILITKTYLLIRKKSER
;
A
#
# COMPACT_ATOMS: atom_id res chain seq x y z
N MET A 1 14.65 -35.38 -19.91
CA MET A 1 15.87 -34.67 -20.33
C MET A 1 15.55 -33.74 -21.46
N TRP A 2 16.16 -32.55 -21.47
CA TRP A 2 15.90 -31.51 -22.44
C TRP A 2 17.16 -31.12 -23.18
N TYR A 3 17.00 -30.73 -24.44
CA TYR A 3 18.01 -30.02 -25.23
C TYR A 3 17.40 -28.72 -25.73
N TYR A 4 18.20 -27.67 -25.87
CA TYR A 4 17.74 -26.40 -26.46
C TYR A 4 18.75 -25.87 -27.48
N VAL A 5 18.26 -25.01 -28.37
CA VAL A 5 19.10 -24.39 -29.40
C VAL A 5 19.44 -22.97 -28.98
N LYS A 6 20.72 -22.66 -28.85
CA LYS A 6 21.21 -21.30 -28.65
C LYS A 6 21.03 -20.42 -29.90
N LYS A 7 21.22 -19.13 -29.76
CA LYS A 7 21.16 -18.17 -30.91
C LYS A 7 22.17 -18.50 -32.02
N ASN A 8 23.32 -19.05 -31.70
CA ASN A 8 24.34 -19.51 -32.64
C ASN A 8 24.03 -20.88 -33.28
N LYS A 9 22.81 -21.38 -33.15
CA LYS A 9 22.33 -22.70 -33.60
C LYS A 9 22.99 -23.90 -32.92
N GLU A 10 23.81 -23.70 -31.91
CA GLU A 10 24.43 -24.79 -31.10
C GLU A 10 23.35 -25.49 -30.27
N ARG A 11 23.41 -26.82 -30.21
CA ARG A 11 22.51 -27.62 -29.37
C ARG A 11 23.20 -27.85 -28.03
N VAL A 12 22.49 -27.55 -26.94
CA VAL A 12 22.93 -27.69 -25.57
C VAL A 12 22.03 -28.65 -24.83
N GLY A 13 22.63 -29.62 -24.16
CA GLY A 13 21.95 -30.64 -23.35
C GLY A 13 22.83 -31.91 -23.27
N PRO A 14 22.38 -32.94 -22.56
CA PRO A 14 21.08 -33.06 -21.89
C PRO A 14 21.00 -32.23 -20.58
N ILE A 15 19.86 -31.59 -20.34
CA ILE A 15 19.57 -30.84 -19.11
C ILE A 15 18.29 -31.35 -18.44
N SER A 16 18.25 -31.21 -17.12
CA SER A 16 17.07 -31.63 -16.32
C SER A 16 15.94 -30.61 -16.38
N ASP A 17 14.72 -31.02 -15.98
CA ASP A 17 13.56 -30.14 -15.87
C ASP A 17 13.84 -28.91 -14.99
N PRO A 18 14.46 -29.01 -13.78
CA PRO A 18 14.83 -27.84 -12.99
C PRO A 18 15.82 -26.91 -13.71
N ALA A 19 16.81 -27.48 -14.41
CA ALA A 19 17.85 -26.68 -15.08
C ALA A 19 17.27 -25.88 -16.27
N ILE A 20 16.39 -26.45 -17.08
CA ILE A 20 15.76 -25.71 -18.18
C ILE A 20 14.82 -24.61 -17.65
N VAL A 21 14.12 -24.85 -16.53
CA VAL A 21 13.30 -23.85 -15.85
C VAL A 21 14.15 -22.71 -15.30
N ASP A 22 15.34 -23.01 -14.76
CA ASP A 22 16.26 -21.98 -14.26
C ASP A 22 16.84 -21.13 -15.40
N LEU A 23 17.23 -21.73 -16.52
CA LEU A 23 17.63 -21.03 -17.73
C LEU A 23 16.52 -20.11 -18.28
N PHE A 24 15.26 -20.56 -18.20
CA PHE A 24 14.10 -19.72 -18.54
C PHE A 24 13.93 -18.55 -17.57
N LYS A 25 14.11 -18.76 -16.27
CA LYS A 25 14.05 -17.70 -15.27
C LYS A 25 15.16 -16.66 -15.46
N LYS A 26 16.36 -17.08 -15.82
CA LYS A 26 17.53 -16.23 -16.14
C LYS A 26 17.40 -15.52 -17.50
N GLY A 27 16.39 -15.86 -18.32
CA GLY A 27 16.17 -15.26 -19.63
C GLY A 27 17.05 -15.82 -20.75
N THR A 28 17.86 -16.84 -20.48
CA THR A 28 18.70 -17.56 -21.47
C THR A 28 17.79 -18.30 -22.46
N ILE A 29 16.76 -18.96 -21.99
CA ILE A 29 15.70 -19.56 -22.79
C ILE A 29 14.50 -18.65 -22.81
N LYS A 30 13.99 -18.35 -24.00
CA LYS A 30 12.77 -17.58 -24.23
C LYS A 30 11.59 -18.48 -24.54
N PRO A 31 10.34 -18.04 -24.41
CA PRO A 31 9.17 -18.82 -24.83
C PRO A 31 9.30 -19.40 -26.24
N SER A 32 9.81 -18.60 -27.19
CA SER A 32 10.01 -18.99 -28.59
C SER A 32 11.24 -19.86 -28.85
N THR A 33 12.07 -20.13 -27.84
CA THR A 33 13.28 -20.99 -28.03
C THR A 33 12.85 -22.42 -28.34
N LYS A 34 13.45 -23.02 -29.39
CA LYS A 34 13.24 -24.43 -29.74
C LYS A 34 13.91 -25.32 -28.69
N VAL A 35 13.15 -26.26 -28.18
CA VAL A 35 13.58 -27.26 -27.21
C VAL A 35 13.19 -28.64 -27.70
N TRP A 36 14.00 -29.65 -27.36
CA TRP A 36 13.74 -31.05 -27.62
C TRP A 36 13.41 -31.73 -26.29
N ASP A 37 12.28 -32.36 -26.24
CA ASP A 37 11.89 -33.25 -25.14
C ASP A 37 12.20 -34.71 -25.52
N THR A 38 13.08 -35.34 -24.76
CA THR A 38 13.41 -36.77 -25.00
C THR A 38 12.20 -37.70 -24.89
N LYS A 39 11.15 -37.32 -24.14
CA LYS A 39 9.91 -38.09 -24.00
C LYS A 39 9.07 -37.98 -25.26
N LYS A 40 8.93 -36.80 -25.84
CA LYS A 40 8.09 -36.56 -27.04
C LYS A 40 8.85 -36.75 -28.35
N ARG A 41 10.17 -36.90 -28.30
CA ARG A 41 11.06 -37.08 -29.47
C ARG A 41 10.85 -36.06 -30.59
N SER A 42 10.52 -34.78 -30.24
CA SER A 42 10.24 -33.73 -31.21
C SER A 42 10.79 -32.40 -30.77
N TRP A 43 11.19 -31.57 -31.75
CA TRP A 43 11.53 -30.15 -31.50
C TRP A 43 10.25 -29.33 -31.45
N GLN A 44 10.08 -28.60 -30.38
CA GLN A 44 8.94 -27.67 -30.20
C GLN A 44 9.39 -26.36 -29.56
N LYS A 45 8.58 -25.32 -29.62
CA LYS A 45 8.84 -24.11 -28.88
C LYS A 45 8.67 -24.38 -27.38
N PHE A 46 9.48 -23.73 -26.53
CA PHE A 46 9.37 -23.93 -25.09
C PHE A 46 7.97 -23.56 -24.57
N GLU A 47 7.33 -22.53 -25.15
CA GLU A 47 5.97 -22.11 -24.80
C GLU A 47 4.89 -23.18 -25.02
N SER A 48 5.11 -24.15 -25.91
CA SER A 48 4.17 -25.25 -26.18
C SER A 48 4.42 -26.50 -25.31
N THR A 49 5.33 -26.40 -24.35
CA THR A 49 5.62 -27.51 -23.43
C THR A 49 4.77 -27.43 -22.17
N GLU A 50 4.38 -28.61 -21.65
CA GLU A 50 3.69 -28.72 -20.36
C GLU A 50 4.51 -28.14 -19.20
N LEU A 51 5.84 -28.29 -19.29
CA LEU A 51 6.78 -27.74 -18.30
C LEU A 51 6.73 -26.21 -18.25
N PHE A 52 6.61 -25.55 -19.42
CA PHE A 52 6.42 -24.11 -19.49
C PHE A 52 5.11 -23.68 -18.86
N GLU A 53 4.00 -24.33 -19.22
CA GLU A 53 2.68 -24.04 -18.67
C GLU A 53 2.67 -24.17 -17.14
N LYS A 54 3.19 -25.28 -16.61
CA LYS A 54 3.33 -25.53 -15.18
C LYS A 54 4.20 -24.45 -14.50
N THR A 55 5.31 -24.04 -15.15
CA THR A 55 6.22 -23.02 -14.62
C THR A 55 5.56 -21.65 -14.57
N VAL A 56 4.85 -21.26 -15.62
CA VAL A 56 4.12 -19.97 -15.69
C VAL A 56 2.97 -19.95 -14.68
N LYS A 57 2.20 -21.03 -14.57
CA LYS A 57 1.11 -21.20 -13.58
C LYS A 57 1.63 -21.08 -12.15
N ASN A 58 2.73 -21.77 -11.83
CA ASN A 58 3.36 -21.70 -10.51
C ASN A 58 3.87 -20.29 -10.18
N ARG A 59 4.50 -19.59 -11.16
CA ARG A 59 4.94 -18.21 -10.99
C ARG A 59 3.76 -17.26 -10.74
N ARG A 60 2.66 -17.46 -11.47
CA ARG A 60 1.43 -16.68 -11.31
C ARG A 60 0.82 -16.91 -9.92
N ASN A 61 0.72 -18.15 -9.48
CA ASN A 61 0.17 -18.50 -8.17
C ASN A 61 1.01 -17.91 -7.03
N ARG A 62 2.34 -17.98 -7.10
CA ARG A 62 3.24 -17.36 -6.10
C ARG A 62 3.03 -15.84 -6.02
N ARG A 63 2.86 -15.16 -7.16
CA ARG A 63 2.57 -13.72 -7.17
C ARG A 63 1.23 -13.39 -6.55
N LEU A 64 0.21 -14.23 -6.78
CA LEU A 64 -1.10 -14.07 -6.15
C LEU A 64 -1.04 -14.25 -4.64
N GLU A 65 -0.32 -15.25 -4.15
CA GLU A 65 -0.15 -15.45 -2.71
C GLU A 65 0.67 -14.30 -2.08
N ASP A 66 1.71 -13.81 -2.75
CA ASP A 66 2.48 -12.65 -2.27
C ASP A 66 1.59 -11.39 -2.11
N ILE A 67 0.80 -11.05 -3.14
CA ILE A 67 -0.08 -9.87 -3.05
C ILE A 67 -1.22 -10.07 -2.05
N LYS A 68 -1.73 -11.29 -1.89
CA LYS A 68 -2.73 -11.64 -0.89
C LYS A 68 -2.19 -11.44 0.53
N MET A 69 -0.98 -11.96 0.80
CA MET A 69 -0.32 -11.78 2.09
C MET A 69 -0.09 -10.28 2.39
N ARG A 70 0.47 -9.53 1.43
CA ARG A 70 0.70 -8.08 1.59
C ARG A 70 -0.60 -7.31 1.82
N THR A 71 -1.70 -7.70 1.16
CA THR A 71 -3.02 -7.10 1.41
C THR A 71 -3.50 -7.35 2.83
N ARG A 72 -3.30 -8.57 3.36
CA ARG A 72 -3.68 -8.91 4.74
C ARG A 72 -2.87 -8.13 5.76
N VAL A 73 -1.54 -8.08 5.58
CA VAL A 73 -0.62 -7.36 6.49
C VAL A 73 -0.93 -5.86 6.47
N PHE A 74 -1.11 -5.27 5.28
CA PHE A 74 -1.49 -3.85 5.16
C PHE A 74 -2.79 -3.55 5.92
N ARG A 75 -3.81 -4.40 5.78
CA ARG A 75 -5.08 -4.24 6.51
C ARG A 75 -4.90 -4.32 8.02
N ALA A 76 -4.13 -5.29 8.52
CA ALA A 76 -3.88 -5.45 9.94
C ALA A 76 -3.19 -4.21 10.53
N VAL A 77 -2.12 -3.72 9.89
CA VAL A 77 -1.41 -2.51 10.35
C VAL A 77 -2.27 -1.25 10.22
N SER A 78 -3.09 -1.14 9.16
CA SER A 78 -4.05 -0.03 9.04
C SER A 78 -5.09 -0.04 10.16
N MET A 79 -5.59 -1.22 10.57
CA MET A 79 -6.53 -1.34 11.70
C MET A 79 -5.87 -0.93 13.01
N SER A 80 -4.63 -1.33 13.27
CA SER A 80 -3.87 -0.89 14.46
C SER A 80 -3.72 0.64 14.50
N LEU A 81 -3.46 1.27 13.35
CA LEU A 81 -3.37 2.72 13.27
C LEU A 81 -4.74 3.39 13.49
N ILE A 82 -5.82 2.82 12.98
CA ILE A 82 -7.19 3.32 13.21
C ILE A 82 -7.51 3.31 14.71
N ILE A 83 -7.18 2.23 15.42
CA ILE A 83 -7.39 2.13 16.86
C ILE A 83 -6.56 3.21 17.59
N LEU A 84 -5.29 3.38 17.24
CA LEU A 84 -4.44 4.42 17.82
C LEU A 84 -4.97 5.85 17.56
N LEU A 85 -5.46 6.12 16.35
CA LEU A 85 -6.06 7.41 16.02
C LEU A 85 -7.35 7.67 16.81
N GLY A 86 -8.18 6.64 16.99
CA GLY A 86 -9.36 6.71 17.84
C GLY A 86 -9.01 7.01 19.31
N TYR A 87 -7.97 6.35 19.84
CA TYR A 87 -7.45 6.66 21.15
C TYR A 87 -6.92 8.09 21.28
N LYS A 88 -6.19 8.58 20.26
CA LYS A 88 -5.75 9.98 20.24
C LYS A 88 -6.90 10.97 20.19
N MET A 89 -7.97 10.67 19.43
CA MET A 89 -9.17 11.52 19.44
C MET A 89 -9.78 11.62 20.83
N PHE A 90 -9.85 10.51 21.54
CA PHE A 90 -10.30 10.48 22.92
C PHE A 90 -9.42 11.33 23.86
N LEU A 91 -8.09 11.20 23.75
CA LEU A 91 -7.16 12.02 24.53
C LEU A 91 -7.27 13.52 24.21
N PHE A 92 -7.44 13.89 22.94
CA PHE A 92 -7.67 15.30 22.55
C PHE A 92 -9.00 15.84 23.10
N TRP A 93 -10.04 15.00 23.11
CA TRP A 93 -11.31 15.37 23.70
C TRP A 93 -11.20 15.57 25.22
N GLN A 94 -10.49 14.71 25.93
CA GLN A 94 -10.20 14.88 27.36
C GLN A 94 -9.41 16.18 27.63
N ALA A 95 -8.36 16.43 26.84
CA ALA A 95 -7.54 17.66 26.97
C ALA A 95 -8.33 18.96 26.68
N GLN A 96 -9.40 18.86 25.88
CA GLN A 96 -10.29 19.99 25.63
C GLN A 96 -11.19 20.31 26.84
N ILE A 97 -11.61 19.28 27.57
CA ILE A 97 -12.47 19.42 28.78
C ILE A 97 -11.64 19.97 29.96
N HIS A 98 -10.37 19.64 30.02
CA HIS A 98 -9.44 20.09 31.05
C HIS A 98 -8.38 20.99 30.42
N PRO A 99 -8.64 22.30 30.27
CA PRO A 99 -7.68 23.23 29.68
C PRO A 99 -6.39 23.29 30.52
N PRO A 100 -5.25 23.72 29.95
CA PRO A 100 -4.00 23.83 30.67
C PRO A 100 -4.18 24.74 31.90
N TYR A 101 -3.86 24.21 33.09
CA TYR A 101 -3.91 24.97 34.32
C TYR A 101 -2.74 25.94 34.38
N ASP A 102 -3.04 27.19 34.71
CA ASP A 102 -2.02 28.13 35.14
C ASP A 102 -1.56 27.75 36.57
N VAL A 103 -0.29 27.34 36.68
CA VAL A 103 0.31 26.92 37.97
C VAL A 103 0.20 28.00 39.02
N SER A 104 0.09 29.29 38.63
CA SER A 104 -0.11 30.41 39.53
C SER A 104 -1.48 30.45 40.21
N THR A 105 -2.46 29.67 39.71
CA THR A 105 -3.86 29.62 40.23
C THR A 105 -4.18 28.33 41.00
N ILE A 106 -3.17 27.54 41.37
CA ILE A 106 -3.38 26.31 42.15
C ILE A 106 -3.56 26.69 43.62
N PHE A 107 -4.78 26.68 44.11
CA PHE A 107 -5.13 27.00 45.49
C PHE A 107 -5.68 25.80 46.27
N ASP A 108 -6.00 24.68 45.65
CA ASP A 108 -6.66 23.52 46.26
C ASP A 108 -6.09 22.19 45.81
N ILE A 109 -6.35 21.13 46.59
CA ILE A 109 -6.02 19.70 46.27
C ILE A 109 -6.64 19.26 44.97
N GLN A 110 -7.86 19.73 44.66
CA GLN A 110 -8.54 19.44 43.41
C GLN A 110 -7.79 19.99 42.20
N ASP A 111 -7.23 21.19 42.29
CA ASP A 111 -6.41 21.79 41.24
C ASP A 111 -5.11 21.02 41.00
N MET A 112 -4.49 20.53 42.08
CA MET A 112 -3.32 19.65 42.01
C MET A 112 -3.64 18.33 41.27
N GLN A 113 -4.79 17.70 41.59
CA GLN A 113 -5.22 16.49 40.91
C GLN A 113 -5.51 16.72 39.43
N ASN A 114 -6.12 17.84 39.08
CA ASN A 114 -6.40 18.23 37.71
C ASN A 114 -5.09 18.49 36.92
N LEU A 115 -4.10 19.14 37.54
CA LEU A 115 -2.77 19.35 36.94
C LEU A 115 -2.06 18.02 36.66
N LEU A 116 -2.09 17.09 37.62
CA LEU A 116 -1.50 15.75 37.44
C LEU A 116 -2.18 15.00 36.29
N ALA A 117 -3.51 15.00 36.20
CA ALA A 117 -4.26 14.39 35.13
C ALA A 117 -3.95 15.03 33.75
N TYR A 118 -3.78 16.34 33.71
CA TYR A 118 -3.35 17.06 32.50
C TYR A 118 -1.94 16.66 32.05
N ASN A 119 -0.98 16.60 32.98
CA ASN A 119 0.38 16.18 32.66
C ASN A 119 0.45 14.74 32.17
N GLU A 120 -0.31 13.82 32.78
CA GLU A 120 -0.40 12.44 32.35
C GLU A 120 -1.01 12.32 30.95
N SER A 121 -2.11 13.03 30.67
CA SER A 121 -2.75 13.04 29.36
C SER A 121 -1.82 13.60 28.27
N THR A 122 -1.03 14.60 28.59
CA THR A 122 -0.03 15.19 27.68
C THR A 122 1.10 14.21 27.36
N LEU A 123 1.61 13.48 28.36
CA LEU A 123 2.62 12.44 28.15
C LEU A 123 2.06 11.31 27.26
N MET A 124 0.83 10.85 27.50
CA MET A 124 0.17 9.83 26.70
C MET A 124 -0.03 10.28 25.24
N LEU A 125 -0.35 11.55 24.99
CA LEU A 125 -0.43 12.13 23.66
C LEU A 125 0.92 12.14 22.93
N GLN A 126 2.01 12.42 23.65
CA GLN A 126 3.35 12.39 23.06
C GLN A 126 3.74 10.97 22.67
N ILE A 127 3.55 10.00 23.57
CA ILE A 127 3.81 8.57 23.31
C ILE A 127 2.97 8.09 22.12
N ALA A 128 1.67 8.39 22.07
CA ALA A 128 0.80 8.03 21.00
C ALA A 128 1.23 8.67 19.66
N SER A 129 1.77 9.89 19.70
CA SER A 129 2.24 10.59 18.50
C SER A 129 3.54 10.00 17.92
N ILE A 130 4.47 9.59 18.78
CA ILE A 130 5.70 8.89 18.38
C ILE A 130 5.34 7.51 17.80
N THR A 131 4.46 6.78 18.48
CA THR A 131 3.96 5.47 18.02
C THR A 131 3.26 5.59 16.67
N GLN A 132 2.43 6.62 16.49
CA GLN A 132 1.77 6.91 15.21
C GLN A 132 2.78 7.12 14.09
N LEU A 133 3.85 7.88 14.33
CA LEU A 133 4.89 8.11 13.31
C LEU A 133 5.57 6.80 12.89
N GLY A 134 5.92 5.94 13.85
CA GLY A 134 6.50 4.63 13.56
C GLY A 134 5.58 3.74 12.73
N ILE A 135 4.29 3.67 13.07
CA ILE A 135 3.30 2.89 12.31
C ILE A 135 3.10 3.48 10.91
N LEU A 136 3.05 4.80 10.75
CA LEU A 136 2.93 5.46 9.45
C LEU A 136 4.11 5.14 8.54
N LEU A 137 5.35 5.19 9.05
CA LEU A 137 6.53 4.79 8.28
C LEU A 137 6.43 3.33 7.82
N GLY A 138 6.03 2.43 8.72
CA GLY A 138 5.78 1.04 8.38
C GLY A 138 4.71 0.88 7.30
N LEU A 139 3.60 1.62 7.39
CA LEU A 139 2.54 1.62 6.37
C LEU A 139 3.02 2.12 5.01
N PHE A 140 3.86 3.15 4.94
CA PHE A 140 4.43 3.62 3.67
C PHE A 140 5.31 2.55 3.02
N ILE A 141 6.16 1.88 3.80
CA ILE A 141 7.00 0.77 3.31
C ILE A 141 6.13 -0.38 2.79
N MET A 142 5.09 -0.75 3.54
CA MET A 142 4.16 -1.80 3.15
C MET A 142 3.36 -1.42 1.90
N LEU A 143 2.92 -0.17 1.79
CA LEU A 143 2.22 0.33 0.61
C LEU A 143 3.12 0.30 -0.62
N ALA A 144 4.39 0.71 -0.50
CA ALA A 144 5.38 0.62 -1.57
C ALA A 144 5.58 -0.82 -2.05
N ALA A 145 5.75 -1.75 -1.12
CA ALA A 145 5.90 -3.17 -1.39
C ALA A 145 4.63 -3.76 -2.04
N TRP A 146 3.45 -3.37 -1.58
CA TRP A 146 2.17 -3.79 -2.15
C TRP A 146 1.99 -3.24 -3.58
N ILE A 147 2.23 -1.94 -3.81
CA ILE A 147 2.13 -1.31 -5.14
C ILE A 147 3.09 -1.98 -6.12
N SER A 148 4.34 -2.26 -5.70
CA SER A 148 5.31 -2.97 -6.53
C SER A 148 4.80 -4.35 -6.97
N SER A 149 4.22 -5.13 -6.04
CA SER A 149 3.63 -6.43 -6.34
C SER A 149 2.40 -6.30 -7.24
N ALA A 150 1.53 -5.30 -7.00
CA ALA A 150 0.36 -5.02 -7.82
C ALA A 150 0.74 -4.64 -9.26
N VAL A 151 1.77 -3.80 -9.45
CA VAL A 151 2.31 -3.46 -10.77
C VAL A 151 2.80 -4.71 -11.51
N LYS A 152 3.59 -5.57 -10.84
CA LYS A 152 4.10 -6.83 -11.42
C LYS A 152 2.97 -7.77 -11.83
N CYS A 153 1.94 -7.91 -10.99
CA CYS A 153 0.76 -8.72 -11.29
C CYS A 153 -0.04 -8.12 -12.46
N THR A 154 -0.30 -6.81 -12.43
CA THR A 154 -1.08 -6.14 -13.48
C THR A 154 -0.37 -6.20 -14.83
N LYS A 155 0.95 -6.04 -14.88
CA LYS A 155 1.74 -6.21 -16.12
C LYS A 155 1.66 -7.63 -16.71
N SER A 156 1.59 -8.65 -15.86
CA SER A 156 1.42 -10.03 -16.35
C SER A 156 0.02 -10.30 -16.91
N ILE A 157 -0.95 -9.46 -16.56
CA ILE A 157 -2.35 -9.54 -17.01
C ILE A 157 -2.61 -8.64 -18.23
N SER A 158 -1.98 -7.46 -18.28
CA SER A 158 -2.23 -6.46 -19.30
C SER A 158 -0.96 -5.68 -19.65
N SER A 159 -0.61 -5.67 -20.93
CA SER A 159 0.52 -4.89 -21.47
C SER A 159 0.28 -3.36 -21.45
N ARG A 160 -0.96 -2.93 -21.17
CA ARG A 160 -1.33 -1.50 -21.14
C ARG A 160 -0.71 -0.72 -19.99
N LEU A 161 -0.19 -1.40 -18.96
CA LEU A 161 0.45 -0.74 -17.83
C LEU A 161 1.93 -0.49 -18.12
N THR A 162 2.30 0.76 -18.38
CA THR A 162 3.68 1.18 -18.71
C THR A 162 4.55 1.48 -17.48
N ILE A 163 3.96 1.63 -16.29
CA ILE A 163 4.68 1.98 -15.05
C ILE A 163 5.61 0.83 -14.63
N SER A 164 6.89 1.13 -14.31
CA SER A 164 7.80 0.13 -13.77
C SER A 164 7.54 -0.09 -12.26
N SER A 165 7.91 -1.28 -11.73
CA SER A 165 7.79 -1.52 -10.29
C SER A 165 8.74 -0.64 -9.47
N ASN A 166 9.92 -0.31 -10.02
CA ASN A 166 10.89 0.56 -9.35
C ASN A 166 10.39 2.00 -9.29
N THR A 167 9.82 2.52 -10.40
CA THR A 167 9.18 3.84 -10.41
C THR A 167 8.06 3.93 -9.36
N ALA A 168 7.29 2.85 -9.19
CA ALA A 168 6.22 2.80 -8.20
C ALA A 168 6.76 2.83 -6.75
N ILE A 169 7.89 2.17 -6.47
CA ILE A 169 8.55 2.20 -5.16
C ILE A 169 9.08 3.61 -4.87
N VAL A 170 9.84 4.20 -5.81
CA VAL A 170 10.41 5.55 -5.65
C VAL A 170 9.31 6.57 -5.42
N ALA A 171 8.23 6.51 -6.21
CA ALA A 171 7.07 7.40 -6.05
C ALA A 171 6.42 7.31 -4.67
N THR A 172 6.51 6.14 -4.00
CA THR A 172 5.93 5.96 -2.66
C THR A 172 6.86 6.48 -1.56
N LEU A 173 8.18 6.33 -1.75
CA LEU A 173 9.17 6.67 -0.72
C LEU A 173 9.55 8.17 -0.71
N VAL A 174 9.39 8.88 -1.82
CA VAL A 174 9.70 10.32 -1.90
C VAL A 174 8.50 11.14 -1.38
N PRO A 175 8.62 11.85 -0.24
CA PRO A 175 7.47 12.45 0.47
C PRO A 175 6.64 13.42 -0.40
N VAL A 176 7.30 14.31 -1.14
CA VAL A 176 6.60 15.29 -1.99
C VAL A 176 5.95 14.62 -3.20
N ALA A 177 6.65 13.65 -3.81
CA ALA A 177 6.17 12.94 -4.98
C ALA A 177 4.98 12.02 -4.63
N ASN A 178 4.93 11.46 -3.42
CA ASN A 178 3.91 10.50 -3.04
C ASN A 178 2.50 11.13 -2.98
N ILE A 179 2.40 12.44 -2.72
CA ILE A 179 1.12 13.16 -2.66
C ILE A 179 0.36 13.03 -4.00
N ILE A 180 1.07 13.13 -5.11
CA ILE A 180 0.49 13.12 -6.46
C ILE A 180 0.62 11.74 -7.11
N LEU A 181 1.80 11.10 -6.98
CA LEU A 181 2.11 9.90 -7.73
C LEU A 181 1.42 8.64 -7.19
N ILE A 182 1.26 8.49 -5.86
CA ILE A 182 0.54 7.33 -5.31
C ILE A 182 -0.90 7.29 -5.81
N PRO A 183 -1.72 8.36 -5.70
CA PRO A 183 -3.06 8.37 -6.25
C PRO A 183 -3.10 8.08 -7.76
N ALA A 184 -2.18 8.66 -8.52
CA ALA A 184 -2.10 8.45 -9.97
C ALA A 184 -1.78 6.98 -10.32
N ILE A 185 -0.82 6.36 -9.62
CA ILE A 185 -0.41 4.97 -9.84
C ILE A 185 -1.56 4.01 -9.47
N LEU A 186 -2.16 4.17 -8.28
CA LEU A 186 -3.26 3.31 -7.82
C LEU A 186 -4.47 3.41 -8.74
N LYS A 187 -4.85 4.63 -9.15
CA LYS A 187 -5.91 4.86 -10.13
C LYS A 187 -5.61 4.16 -11.45
N ARG A 188 -4.38 4.21 -11.94
CA ARG A 188 -3.98 3.59 -13.21
C ARG A 188 -3.99 2.06 -13.11
N ILE A 189 -3.47 1.47 -12.03
CA ILE A 189 -3.53 0.03 -11.76
C ILE A 189 -4.99 -0.44 -11.73
N TYR A 190 -5.81 0.19 -10.90
CA TYR A 190 -7.21 -0.18 -10.73
C TYR A 190 -7.98 -0.13 -12.05
N ARG A 191 -7.87 0.96 -12.80
CA ARG A 191 -8.54 1.13 -14.09
C ARG A 191 -8.10 0.11 -15.14
N THR A 192 -6.79 -0.17 -15.21
CA THR A 192 -6.27 -1.18 -16.14
C THR A 192 -6.85 -2.55 -15.84
N LEU A 193 -6.93 -2.92 -14.57
CA LEU A 193 -7.52 -4.18 -14.14
C LEU A 193 -9.03 -4.23 -14.39
N GLU A 194 -9.75 -3.16 -14.05
CA GLU A 194 -11.21 -3.08 -14.24
C GLU A 194 -11.58 -3.29 -15.70
N ILE A 195 -10.91 -2.58 -16.64
CA ILE A 195 -11.12 -2.76 -18.08
C ILE A 195 -10.76 -4.17 -18.51
N SER A 196 -9.66 -4.73 -18.01
CA SER A 196 -9.21 -6.09 -18.37
C SER A 196 -10.15 -7.20 -17.88
N VAL A 197 -10.86 -6.97 -16.78
CA VAL A 197 -11.79 -7.95 -16.18
C VAL A 197 -13.22 -7.80 -16.70
N ASN A 198 -13.70 -6.55 -16.76
CA ASN A 198 -15.12 -6.25 -17.01
C ASN A 198 -15.39 -5.75 -18.43
N GLY A 199 -14.35 -5.50 -19.23
CA GLY A 199 -14.45 -4.93 -20.59
C GLY A 199 -14.80 -3.43 -20.64
N LYS A 200 -15.42 -2.89 -19.62
CA LYS A 200 -15.88 -1.49 -19.53
C LYS A 200 -15.55 -0.85 -18.18
N ARG A 201 -15.59 0.47 -18.15
CA ARG A 201 -15.43 1.26 -16.92
C ARG A 201 -16.73 1.32 -16.16
N ASN A 202 -16.66 1.22 -14.82
CA ASN A 202 -17.80 1.41 -13.94
C ASN A 202 -17.81 2.85 -13.40
N ILE A 203 -18.95 3.55 -13.53
CA ILE A 203 -19.10 4.93 -13.04
C ILE A 203 -18.93 4.99 -11.51
N VAL A 204 -19.47 4.01 -10.77
CA VAL A 204 -19.35 3.94 -9.31
C VAL A 204 -17.89 3.84 -8.87
N SER A 205 -17.07 3.05 -9.57
CA SER A 205 -15.63 2.94 -9.26
C SER A 205 -14.88 4.24 -9.59
N LEU A 206 -15.33 4.99 -10.60
CA LEU A 206 -14.75 6.29 -10.95
C LEU A 206 -15.04 7.34 -9.86
N ILE A 207 -16.28 7.39 -9.37
CA ILE A 207 -16.67 8.29 -8.27
C ILE A 207 -15.86 7.94 -7.02
N PHE A 208 -15.81 6.65 -6.65
CA PHE A 208 -15.03 6.20 -5.50
C PHE A 208 -13.55 6.60 -5.58
N LEU A 209 -12.90 6.43 -6.74
CA LEU A 209 -11.50 6.83 -6.94
C LEU A 209 -11.30 8.34 -6.82
N ARG A 210 -12.25 9.15 -7.33
CA ARG A 210 -12.19 10.61 -7.22
C ARG A 210 -12.35 11.06 -5.76
N THR A 211 -13.33 10.50 -5.05
CA THR A 211 -13.57 10.78 -3.63
C THR A 211 -12.36 10.39 -2.79
N TRP A 212 -11.78 9.19 -3.04
CA TRP A 212 -10.57 8.75 -2.34
C TRP A 212 -9.38 9.68 -2.59
N MET A 213 -9.15 10.15 -3.84
CA MET A 213 -8.12 11.11 -4.16
C MET A 213 -8.33 12.45 -3.46
N PHE A 214 -9.58 12.92 -3.37
CA PHE A 214 -9.92 14.14 -2.67
C PHE A 214 -9.62 14.03 -1.16
N ILE A 215 -10.04 12.94 -0.51
CA ILE A 215 -9.74 12.67 0.91
C ILE A 215 -8.23 12.60 1.13
N TRP A 216 -7.49 11.94 0.23
CA TRP A 216 -6.03 11.88 0.28
C TRP A 216 -5.40 13.28 0.31
N PHE A 217 -5.83 14.15 -0.60
CA PHE A 217 -5.34 15.52 -0.69
C PHE A 217 -5.69 16.35 0.55
N MET A 218 -6.94 16.26 1.03
CA MET A 218 -7.40 16.96 2.23
C MET A 218 -6.61 16.53 3.48
N THR A 219 -6.28 15.23 3.59
CA THR A 219 -5.46 14.72 4.69
C THR A 219 -4.06 15.34 4.69
N TRP A 220 -3.44 15.52 3.53
CA TRP A 220 -2.13 16.16 3.42
C TRP A 220 -2.18 17.65 3.77
N ILE A 221 -3.17 18.38 3.30
CA ILE A 221 -3.39 19.79 3.65
C ILE A 221 -3.58 19.93 5.16
N SER A 222 -4.46 19.11 5.74
CA SER A 222 -4.73 19.12 7.17
C SER A 222 -3.49 18.78 8.00
N PHE A 223 -2.66 17.83 7.53
CA PHE A 223 -1.40 17.47 8.19
C PHE A 223 -0.39 18.64 8.21
N THR A 224 -0.24 19.34 7.08
CA THR A 224 0.65 20.51 6.99
C THR A 224 0.16 21.66 7.88
N TYR A 225 -1.13 21.98 7.84
CA TYR A 225 -1.71 23.04 8.67
C TYR A 225 -1.53 22.76 10.18
N ASN A 226 -1.77 21.52 10.62
CA ASN A 226 -1.62 21.13 12.02
C ASN A 226 -0.18 21.31 12.56
N ARG A 227 0.82 21.26 11.70
CA ARG A 227 2.22 21.45 12.07
C ARG A 227 2.62 22.92 12.23
N TRP A 228 1.96 23.82 11.50
CA TRP A 228 2.28 25.27 11.50
C TRP A 228 1.48 26.06 12.57
N GLY A 229 0.28 25.59 12.93
CA GLY A 229 -0.60 26.32 13.86
C GLY A 229 -0.18 26.31 15.32
N ILE A 230 0.72 25.39 15.73
CA ILE A 230 1.07 25.19 17.15
C ILE A 230 2.02 26.28 17.69
N SER A 231 2.65 27.06 16.83
CA SER A 231 3.76 27.95 17.21
C SER A 231 3.33 29.38 17.61
N LEU A 232 2.04 29.71 17.63
CA LEU A 232 1.64 31.11 17.51
C LEU A 232 0.73 31.69 18.60
N SER A 233 0.22 30.97 19.62
CA SER A 233 -0.63 31.63 20.61
C SER A 233 -0.69 30.98 21.99
N SER A 234 -0.73 31.82 23.00
CA SER A 234 -1.04 31.51 24.40
C SER A 234 -2.52 31.72 24.75
N ASP A 235 -3.38 31.96 23.76
CA ASP A 235 -4.80 32.26 23.95
C ASP A 235 -5.63 30.95 24.08
N SER A 236 -6.45 30.86 25.12
CA SER A 236 -7.23 29.67 25.47
C SER A 236 -8.25 29.30 24.38
N GLU A 237 -8.87 30.25 23.71
CA GLU A 237 -9.83 29.98 22.62
C GLU A 237 -9.13 29.37 21.39
N ILE A 238 -7.92 29.85 21.10
CA ILE A 238 -7.12 29.31 20.01
C ILE A 238 -6.67 27.88 20.34
N ILE A 239 -6.28 27.60 21.59
CA ILE A 239 -5.91 26.27 22.05
C ILE A 239 -7.08 25.27 21.87
N GLN A 240 -8.29 25.65 22.24
CA GLN A 240 -9.50 24.80 22.03
C GLN A 240 -9.75 24.53 20.55
N SER A 241 -9.62 25.55 19.70
CA SER A 241 -9.79 25.38 18.25
C SER A 241 -8.76 24.42 17.65
N ILE A 242 -7.50 24.43 18.16
CA ILE A 242 -6.44 23.50 17.76
C ILE A 242 -6.79 22.05 18.12
N TYR A 243 -7.34 21.78 19.31
CA TYR A 243 -7.75 20.43 19.70
C TYR A 243 -8.88 19.91 18.83
N LEU A 244 -9.92 20.71 18.55
CA LEU A 244 -10.99 20.34 17.62
C LEU A 244 -10.45 20.02 16.22
N PHE A 245 -9.52 20.83 15.74
CA PHE A 245 -8.88 20.58 14.45
C PHE A 245 -8.07 19.27 14.44
N ARG A 246 -7.39 18.93 15.54
CA ARG A 246 -6.66 17.65 15.68
C ARG A 246 -7.59 16.46 15.70
N ILE A 247 -8.74 16.55 16.35
CA ILE A 247 -9.79 15.53 16.32
C ILE A 247 -10.27 15.33 14.89
N PHE A 248 -10.60 16.42 14.20
CA PHE A 248 -11.04 16.37 12.79
C PHE A 248 -9.99 15.74 11.88
N ASN A 249 -8.71 16.13 12.04
CA ASN A 249 -7.61 15.54 11.26
C ASN A 249 -7.46 14.03 11.51
N SER A 250 -7.58 13.58 12.76
CA SER A 250 -7.55 12.15 13.09
C SER A 250 -8.72 11.39 12.45
N ALA A 251 -9.92 11.95 12.47
CA ALA A 251 -11.09 11.38 11.80
C ALA A 251 -10.90 11.27 10.28
N LEU A 252 -10.32 12.30 9.65
CA LEU A 252 -10.01 12.31 8.23
C LEU A 252 -8.97 11.24 7.87
N GLN A 253 -7.95 11.04 8.70
CA GLN A 253 -6.96 9.97 8.53
C GLN A 253 -7.60 8.58 8.65
N ILE A 254 -8.49 8.37 9.61
CA ILE A 254 -9.26 7.12 9.77
C ILE A 254 -10.08 6.84 8.48
N LEU A 255 -10.79 7.83 7.98
CA LEU A 255 -11.58 7.71 6.76
C LEU A 255 -10.70 7.35 5.55
N LEU A 256 -9.55 8.00 5.42
CA LEU A 256 -8.58 7.71 4.36
C LEU A 256 -8.06 6.27 4.44
N LEU A 257 -7.72 5.78 5.64
CA LEU A 257 -7.24 4.42 5.84
C LEU A 257 -8.30 3.39 5.44
N PHE A 258 -9.56 3.57 5.85
CA PHE A 258 -10.67 2.70 5.43
C PHE A 258 -10.85 2.70 3.92
N ALA A 259 -10.89 3.87 3.30
CA ALA A 259 -11.04 3.98 1.84
C ALA A 259 -9.86 3.34 1.09
N THR A 260 -8.63 3.48 1.61
CA THR A 260 -7.43 2.84 1.04
C THR A 260 -7.48 1.31 1.19
N MET A 261 -7.91 0.78 2.34
CA MET A 261 -8.10 -0.66 2.53
C MET A 261 -9.13 -1.24 1.56
N ILE A 262 -10.24 -0.52 1.32
CA ILE A 262 -11.24 -0.92 0.34
C ILE A 262 -10.63 -0.95 -1.07
N LEU A 263 -9.90 0.10 -1.45
CA LEU A 263 -9.26 0.19 -2.78
C LEU A 263 -8.26 -0.95 -3.03
N ILE A 264 -7.39 -1.21 -2.06
CA ILE A 264 -6.40 -2.29 -2.10
C ILE A 264 -7.09 -3.65 -2.20
N THR A 265 -8.14 -3.87 -1.40
CA THR A 265 -8.90 -5.13 -1.41
C THR A 265 -9.62 -5.35 -2.75
N LYS A 266 -10.30 -4.32 -3.28
CA LYS A 266 -10.94 -4.39 -4.60
C LYS A 266 -9.93 -4.66 -5.72
N THR A 267 -8.77 -3.99 -5.67
CA THR A 267 -7.69 -4.21 -6.64
C THR A 267 -7.18 -5.65 -6.60
N TYR A 268 -6.95 -6.20 -5.40
CA TYR A 268 -6.58 -7.60 -5.23
C TYR A 268 -7.63 -8.57 -5.81
N LEU A 269 -8.92 -8.33 -5.55
CA LEU A 269 -10.01 -9.17 -6.08
C LEU A 269 -10.06 -9.14 -7.61
N LEU A 270 -9.82 -7.99 -8.25
CA LEU A 270 -9.72 -7.89 -9.71
C LEU A 270 -8.53 -8.69 -10.26
N ILE A 271 -7.36 -8.60 -9.61
CA ILE A 271 -6.18 -9.40 -9.98
C ILE A 271 -6.50 -10.89 -9.89
N ARG A 272 -7.10 -11.33 -8.79
CA ARG A 272 -7.49 -12.71 -8.55
C ARG A 272 -8.46 -13.20 -9.62
N LYS A 273 -9.58 -12.49 -9.83
CA LYS A 273 -10.62 -12.85 -10.82
C LYS A 273 -10.06 -13.02 -12.24
N LYS A 274 -9.11 -12.15 -12.63
CA LYS A 274 -8.47 -12.27 -13.96
C LYS A 274 -7.43 -13.37 -14.02
N SER A 275 -6.81 -13.73 -12.92
CA SER A 275 -5.82 -14.79 -12.84
C SER A 275 -6.45 -16.20 -12.84
N GLU A 276 -7.70 -16.31 -12.41
CA GLU A 276 -8.46 -17.57 -12.39
C GLU A 276 -9.12 -17.91 -13.75
N ARG A 277 -9.24 -16.89 -14.63
CA ARG A 277 -9.66 -17.06 -16.05
C ARG A 277 -8.46 -17.35 -16.95
#